data_7080a29adc688fd30123a65a1f5ace11
#
_entry.id   7080a29adc688fd30123a65a1f5ace11
#
_cell.length_a   1.000
_cell.length_b   1.000
_cell.length_c   1.000
_cell.angle_alpha   90.00
_cell.angle_beta   90.00
_cell.angle_gamma   90.00
#
_symmetry.space_group_name_H-M   'P 1'
#
loop_
_entity.id
_entity.type
_entity.pdbx_description
1 polymer ?
#
loop_
_entity_poly.entity_id
_entity_poly.type
_entity_poly.pdbx_seq_one_letter_code
_entity_poly.pdbx_strand_id
1 'polypeptide(L)'
;MTARFDWLYLKVYSGDGDDVGALLPAVLEWKASLRGVDRWHFLRYMDTVGHHLRVRLRGSIEDVDIWYDGLPRLEELIGRRQSREMHRIIPDP
;
A
#
# COMPACT_ATOMS: atom_id res chain seq x y z
N MET A 1 10.56 4.52 -28.70
CA MET A 1 10.93 4.67 -27.28
C MET A 1 10.18 3.66 -26.45
N THR A 2 10.89 2.84 -25.71
CA THR A 2 10.27 1.81 -24.86
C THR A 2 9.75 2.45 -23.58
N ALA A 3 8.48 2.22 -23.28
CA ALA A 3 7.91 2.68 -22.02
C ALA A 3 8.61 1.95 -20.86
N ARG A 4 8.99 2.68 -19.85
CA ARG A 4 9.62 2.15 -18.66
C ARG A 4 8.60 2.01 -17.56
N PHE A 5 8.52 0.82 -17.00
CA PHE A 5 7.63 0.50 -15.89
C PHE A 5 8.43 0.29 -14.62
N ASP A 6 7.81 0.56 -13.51
CA ASP A 6 8.38 0.31 -12.20
C ASP A 6 7.29 -0.21 -11.27
N TRP A 7 7.70 -0.72 -10.14
CA TRP A 7 6.81 -1.26 -9.12
C TRP A 7 6.93 -0.45 -7.84
N LEU A 8 5.80 -0.20 -7.21
CA LEU A 8 5.76 0.26 -5.84
C LEU A 8 5.39 -0.93 -4.96
N TYR A 9 6.29 -1.29 -4.05
CA TYR A 9 6.09 -2.36 -3.08
C TYR A 9 5.87 -1.76 -1.70
N LEU A 10 4.76 -2.13 -1.07
CA LEU A 10 4.43 -1.66 0.26
C LEU A 10 4.15 -2.83 1.17
N LYS A 11 4.56 -2.69 2.43
CA LYS A 11 4.12 -3.55 3.52
C LYS A 11 3.31 -2.68 4.47
N VAL A 12 2.04 -3.01 4.63
CA VAL A 12 1.16 -2.26 5.54
C VAL A 12 0.92 -3.15 6.74
N TYR A 13 1.62 -2.85 7.83
CA TYR A 13 1.56 -3.65 9.04
C TYR A 13 0.36 -3.29 9.90
N SER A 14 -0.24 -4.31 10.48
CA SER A 14 -1.26 -4.16 11.52
C SER A 14 -0.69 -4.66 12.84
N GLY A 15 -1.10 -4.03 13.92
CA GLY A 15 -0.72 -4.49 15.26
C GLY A 15 -1.41 -5.80 15.67
N ASP A 16 -2.46 -6.19 14.94
CA ASP A 16 -3.24 -7.39 15.20
C ASP A 16 -3.47 -8.12 13.88
N GLY A 17 -3.24 -9.43 13.87
CA GLY A 17 -3.41 -10.24 12.67
C GLY A 17 -4.82 -10.23 12.11
N ASP A 18 -5.82 -10.11 12.98
CA ASP A 18 -7.22 -10.06 12.57
C ASP A 18 -7.56 -8.73 11.86
N ASP A 19 -6.78 -7.68 12.10
CA ASP A 19 -7.01 -6.37 11.52
C ASP A 19 -6.40 -6.20 10.12
N VAL A 20 -5.59 -7.15 9.66
CA VAL A 20 -4.94 -7.04 8.33
C VAL A 20 -6.00 -6.93 7.23
N GLY A 21 -7.08 -7.71 7.32
CA GLY A 21 -8.18 -7.62 6.36
C GLY A 21 -8.89 -6.27 6.40
N ALA A 22 -8.90 -5.61 7.56
CA ALA A 22 -9.53 -4.30 7.69
C ALA A 22 -8.73 -3.18 7.03
N LEU A 23 -7.45 -3.41 6.72
CA LEU A 23 -6.63 -2.46 5.98
C LEU A 23 -7.02 -2.39 4.51
N LEU A 24 -7.58 -3.45 3.98
CA LEU A 24 -7.83 -3.56 2.55
C LEU A 24 -8.77 -2.48 2.00
N PRO A 25 -9.89 -2.13 2.65
CA PRO A 25 -10.74 -1.06 2.13
C PRO A 25 -10.01 0.27 1.98
N ALA A 26 -9.14 0.63 2.93
CA ALA A 26 -8.36 1.86 2.84
C ALA A 26 -7.35 1.80 1.69
N VAL A 27 -6.69 0.66 1.51
CA VAL A 27 -5.74 0.46 0.41
C VAL A 27 -6.44 0.56 -0.93
N LEU A 28 -7.62 -0.06 -1.07
CA LEU A 28 -8.38 -0.01 -2.32
C LEU A 28 -8.88 1.40 -2.63
N GLU A 29 -9.32 2.14 -1.62
CA GLU A 29 -9.72 3.52 -1.79
C GLU A 29 -8.56 4.40 -2.26
N TRP A 30 -7.39 4.24 -1.63
CA TRP A 30 -6.20 4.95 -2.03
C TRP A 30 -5.79 4.58 -3.44
N LYS A 31 -5.75 3.28 -3.77
CA LYS A 31 -5.41 2.79 -5.10
C LYS A 31 -6.33 3.38 -6.16
N ALA A 32 -7.63 3.48 -5.89
CA ALA A 32 -8.60 4.03 -6.83
C ALA A 32 -8.35 5.49 -7.17
N SER A 33 -7.66 6.23 -6.30
CA SER A 33 -7.29 7.62 -6.53
C SER A 33 -6.01 7.76 -7.34
N LEU A 34 -5.28 6.67 -7.56
CA LEU A 34 -3.99 6.71 -8.25
C LEU A 34 -4.20 6.62 -9.75
N ARG A 35 -3.36 7.35 -10.47
CA ARG A 35 -3.40 7.43 -11.91
C ARG A 35 -2.39 6.47 -12.52
N GLY A 36 -2.80 5.75 -13.55
CA GLY A 36 -1.86 4.96 -14.34
C GLY A 36 -1.47 3.62 -13.76
N VAL A 37 -2.22 3.10 -12.79
CA VAL A 37 -1.97 1.75 -12.27
C VAL A 37 -2.26 0.73 -13.38
N ASP A 38 -1.21 0.07 -13.85
CA ASP A 38 -1.28 -0.90 -14.93
C ASP A 38 -1.54 -2.31 -14.41
N ARG A 39 -0.86 -2.69 -13.34
CA ARG A 39 -1.04 -3.97 -12.65
C ARG A 39 -0.99 -3.75 -11.14
N TRP A 40 -1.71 -4.57 -10.43
CA TRP A 40 -1.68 -4.51 -8.98
C TRP A 40 -2.06 -5.86 -8.40
N HIS A 41 -1.52 -6.14 -7.22
CA HIS A 41 -1.95 -7.27 -6.42
C HIS A 41 -1.60 -7.03 -4.96
N PHE A 42 -2.26 -7.77 -4.12
CA PHE A 42 -1.99 -7.74 -2.68
C PHE A 42 -2.17 -9.13 -2.11
N LEU A 43 -1.50 -9.38 -1.00
CA LEU A 43 -1.69 -10.62 -0.25
C LEU A 43 -1.38 -10.39 1.23
N ARG A 44 -1.99 -11.22 2.05
CA ARG A 44 -1.73 -11.22 3.50
C ARG A 44 -0.47 -12.04 3.75
N TYR A 45 0.35 -11.54 4.67
CA TYR A 45 1.61 -12.19 5.00
C TYR A 45 1.97 -11.92 6.45
N MET A 46 2.87 -12.75 6.99
CA MET A 46 3.43 -12.56 8.31
C MET A 46 4.94 -12.76 8.24
N ASP A 47 5.68 -11.85 8.87
CA ASP A 47 7.11 -11.98 9.03
C ASP A 47 7.50 -11.72 10.49
N THR A 48 8.79 -11.56 10.76
CA THR A 48 9.29 -11.34 12.13
C THR A 48 8.80 -10.01 12.74
N VAL A 49 8.40 -9.05 11.91
CA VAL A 49 7.85 -7.78 12.37
C VAL A 49 6.37 -7.93 12.73
N GLY A 50 5.65 -8.77 11.99
CA GLY A 50 4.24 -9.01 12.27
C GLY A 50 3.41 -9.29 11.03
N HIS A 51 2.10 -9.31 11.24
CA HIS A 51 1.14 -9.47 10.15
C HIS A 51 1.08 -8.20 9.31
N HIS A 52 1.01 -8.37 8.01
CA HIS A 52 0.93 -7.22 7.11
C HIS A 52 0.24 -7.59 5.80
N LEU A 53 -0.21 -6.55 5.12
CA LEU A 53 -0.71 -6.64 3.76
C LEU A 53 0.42 -6.20 2.83
N ARG A 54 0.83 -7.08 1.92
CA ARG A 54 1.77 -6.70 0.86
C ARG A 54 0.97 -6.15 -0.30
N VAL A 55 1.32 -4.95 -0.71
CA VAL A 55 0.65 -4.26 -1.81
C VAL A 55 1.69 -3.99 -2.89
N ARG A 56 1.38 -4.35 -4.11
CA ARG A 56 2.27 -4.14 -5.24
C ARG A 56 1.50 -3.50 -6.38
N LEU A 57 2.01 -2.38 -6.85
CA LEU A 57 1.41 -1.60 -7.92
C LEU A 57 2.46 -1.35 -9.00
N ARG A 58 2.08 -1.54 -10.26
CA ARG A 58 2.96 -1.26 -11.38
C ARG A 58 2.42 -0.12 -12.21
N GLY A 59 3.30 0.73 -12.67
CA GLY A 59 2.99 1.81 -13.58
C GLY A 59 4.24 2.41 -14.18
N SER A 60 4.11 3.54 -14.87
CA SER A 60 5.28 4.26 -15.37
C SER A 60 6.13 4.76 -14.21
N ILE A 61 7.41 4.99 -14.47
CA ILE A 61 8.34 5.49 -13.43
C ILE A 61 7.81 6.80 -12.85
N GLU A 62 7.30 7.69 -13.71
CA GLU A 62 6.77 8.98 -13.28
C GLU A 62 5.54 8.82 -12.38
N ASP A 63 4.65 7.90 -12.73
CA ASP A 63 3.45 7.64 -11.92
C ASP A 63 3.81 7.02 -10.58
N VAL A 64 4.76 6.09 -10.56
CA VAL A 64 5.22 5.45 -9.32
C VAL A 64 5.78 6.49 -8.35
N ASP A 65 6.55 7.45 -8.84
CA ASP A 65 7.07 8.53 -8.00
C ASP A 65 5.94 9.37 -7.39
N ILE A 66 4.91 9.65 -8.17
CA ILE A 66 3.73 10.38 -7.69
C ILE A 66 2.99 9.56 -6.62
N TRP A 67 2.83 8.26 -6.84
CA TRP A 67 2.18 7.38 -5.85
C TRP A 67 2.96 7.35 -4.54
N TYR A 68 4.29 7.28 -4.64
CA TYR A 68 5.15 7.30 -3.46
C TYR A 68 4.92 8.57 -2.63
N ASP A 69 4.83 9.71 -3.30
CA ASP A 69 4.56 10.98 -2.63
C ASP A 69 3.14 11.02 -2.03
N GLY A 70 2.25 10.17 -2.48
CA GLY A 70 0.89 10.06 -1.99
C GLY A 70 0.71 9.12 -0.79
N LEU A 71 1.78 8.49 -0.28
CA LEU A 71 1.68 7.57 0.86
C LEU A 71 1.10 8.21 2.13
N PRO A 72 1.36 9.50 2.46
CA PRO A 72 0.70 10.11 3.60
C PRO A 72 -0.83 10.08 3.52
N ARG A 73 -1.38 10.13 2.31
CA ARG A 73 -2.83 10.00 2.12
C ARG A 73 -3.32 8.60 2.49
N LEU A 74 -2.55 7.56 2.15
CA LEU A 74 -2.87 6.20 2.55
C LEU A 74 -2.87 6.06 4.07
N GLU A 75 -1.86 6.62 4.73
CA GLU A 75 -1.81 6.63 6.20
C GLU A 75 -3.04 7.29 6.81
N GLU A 76 -3.45 8.41 6.25
CA GLU A 76 -4.65 9.12 6.70
C GLU A 76 -5.90 8.26 6.56
N LEU A 77 -6.06 7.58 5.42
CA LEU A 77 -7.20 6.71 5.17
C LEU A 77 -7.24 5.52 6.12
N ILE A 78 -6.08 4.93 6.41
CA ILE A 78 -5.97 3.83 7.37
C ILE A 78 -6.35 4.34 8.77
N GLY A 79 -5.85 5.50 9.16
CA GLY A 79 -6.11 6.08 10.47
C GLY A 79 -7.59 6.39 10.71
N ARG A 80 -8.33 6.71 9.66
CA ARG A 80 -9.78 6.96 9.76
C ARG A 80 -10.58 5.67 10.00
N ARG A 81 -10.09 4.54 9.49
CA ARG A 81 -10.79 3.27 9.58
C ARG A 81 -10.40 2.46 10.80
N GLN A 82 -9.20 2.68 11.31
CA GLN A 82 -8.68 2.01 12.48
C GLN A 82 -8.40 3.02 13.57
N SER A 83 -9.07 2.87 14.70
CA SER A 83 -8.83 3.73 15.85
C SER A 83 -7.54 3.42 16.59
N ARG A 84 -6.82 2.38 16.17
CA ARG A 84 -5.56 1.96 16.81
C ARG A 84 -4.37 2.49 16.05
N GLU A 85 -3.39 3.01 16.77
CA GLU A 85 -2.20 3.65 16.25
C GLU A 85 -1.14 2.69 15.74
N MET A 86 -1.46 1.41 15.58
CA MET A 86 -0.47 0.36 15.31
C MET A 86 -0.44 -0.08 13.85
N HIS A 87 -0.50 0.88 12.95
CA HIS A 87 -0.23 0.56 11.55
C HIS A 87 1.10 1.17 11.12
N ARG A 88 1.75 0.53 10.18
CA ARG A 88 3.01 1.00 9.64
C ARG A 88 3.06 0.69 8.16
N ILE A 89 3.39 1.69 7.36
CA ILE A 89 3.59 1.53 5.92
C ILE A 89 5.08 1.59 5.66
N ILE A 90 5.62 0.52 5.07
CA ILE A 90 7.03 0.44 4.74
C ILE A 90 7.15 0.24 3.24
N PRO A 91 7.69 1.23 2.51
CA PRO A 91 8.07 1.01 1.11
C PRO A 91 9.18 -0.04 1.05
N ASP A 92 9.04 -0.98 0.13
CA ASP A 92 10.00 -2.07 -0.04
C ASP A 92 10.65 -1.89 -1.41
N PRO A 93 11.99 -1.76 -1.45
CA PRO A 93 12.69 -1.55 -2.73
C PRO A 93 12.63 -2.76 -3.66
#